data_19dc879644a3a4d77ff7ba10801ed681
#
_entry.id   19dc879644a3a4d77ff7ba10801ed681
#
_cell.length_a   1.000
_cell.length_b   1.000
_cell.length_c   1.000
_cell.angle_alpha   90.00
_cell.angle_beta   90.00
_cell.angle_gamma   90.00
#
_symmetry.space_group_name_H-M   'P 1'
#
loop_
_entity.id
_entity.type
_entity.pdbx_description
1 polymer ?
#
loop_
_entity_poly.entity_id
_entity_poly.type
_entity_poly.pdbx_seq_one_letter_code
_entity_poly.pdbx_strand_id
1 'polypeptide(L)'
;GKDTRISGYMLESALESGFNSAGVDVVLLGPVPTPAVAYLTRALRASLGVVISASHNPFPDNGIKFFSAHGAKLPDDWERAVEAALEQAPAWVDSANLGKARRLDDAAGRYIEFCKSTFDNELTLKGLKIVVDAAHGAAYHIAPKVFHELGAEVVAIGCSPDGLNINHEVGATHPQALVDAVRA
;
A
#
# COMPACT_ATOMS: atom_id res chain seq x y z
N GLY A 1 3.55 -4.31 -2.05
CA GLY A 1 3.26 -2.88 -2.17
C GLY A 1 3.97 -2.07 -1.11
N LYS A 2 3.91 -0.77 -1.22
CA LYS A 2 4.59 0.15 -0.30
C LYS A 2 3.79 1.44 -0.15
N ASP A 3 4.13 2.24 0.86
CA ASP A 3 3.71 3.63 0.90
C ASP A 3 4.70 4.56 0.15
N THR A 4 4.64 5.84 0.41
CA THR A 4 5.37 6.87 -0.34
C THR A 4 6.75 7.20 0.24
N ARG A 5 7.17 6.58 1.34
CA ARG A 5 8.48 6.81 1.99
C ARG A 5 9.64 6.50 1.05
N ILE A 6 10.65 7.34 1.06
CA ILE A 6 11.87 7.16 0.23
C ILE A 6 12.56 5.81 0.53
N SER A 7 12.61 5.39 1.80
CA SER A 7 13.19 4.11 2.21
C SER A 7 12.45 2.89 1.64
N GLY A 8 11.16 3.06 1.28
CA GLY A 8 10.36 2.01 0.66
C GLY A 8 10.93 1.49 -0.66
N TYR A 9 11.61 2.32 -1.43
CA TYR A 9 12.23 1.90 -2.69
C TYR A 9 13.42 0.98 -2.46
N MET A 10 14.29 1.30 -1.50
CA MET A 10 15.42 0.46 -1.12
C MET A 10 14.94 -0.89 -0.55
N LEU A 11 13.97 -0.86 0.36
CA LEU A 11 13.43 -2.06 0.99
C LEU A 11 12.70 -2.95 -0.02
N GLU A 12 11.96 -2.37 -0.98
CA GLU A 12 11.32 -3.11 -2.08
C GLU A 12 12.37 -3.87 -2.90
N SER A 13 13.46 -3.20 -3.28
CA SER A 13 14.52 -3.82 -4.07
C SER A 13 15.24 -4.94 -3.31
N ALA A 14 15.48 -4.77 -2.02
CA ALA A 14 16.08 -5.80 -1.18
C ALA A 14 15.17 -7.04 -1.04
N LEU A 15 13.88 -6.83 -0.79
CA LEU A 15 12.90 -7.91 -0.70
C LEU A 15 12.73 -8.63 -2.05
N GLU A 16 12.65 -7.88 -3.15
CA GLU A 16 12.57 -8.42 -4.50
C GLU A 16 13.76 -9.36 -4.77
N SER A 17 14.97 -8.88 -4.51
CA SER A 17 16.19 -9.67 -4.68
C SER A 17 16.17 -10.93 -3.80
N GLY A 18 15.77 -10.80 -2.53
CA GLY A 18 15.68 -11.93 -1.60
C GLY A 18 14.68 -12.99 -2.06
N PHE A 19 13.47 -12.59 -2.45
CA PHE A 19 12.45 -13.52 -2.96
C PHE A 19 12.91 -14.20 -4.27
N ASN A 20 13.44 -13.44 -5.22
CA ASN A 20 13.91 -14.00 -6.49
C ASN A 20 15.05 -14.99 -6.28
N SER A 21 15.96 -14.72 -5.33
CA SER A 21 17.06 -15.64 -5.01
C SER A 21 16.59 -16.95 -4.36
N ALA A 22 15.41 -16.93 -3.75
CA ALA A 22 14.74 -18.11 -3.19
C ALA A 22 13.80 -18.82 -4.21
N GLY A 23 13.79 -18.40 -5.48
CA GLY A 23 12.95 -18.99 -6.52
C GLY A 23 11.51 -18.52 -6.52
N VAL A 24 11.20 -17.39 -5.85
CA VAL A 24 9.84 -16.85 -5.74
C VAL A 24 9.65 -15.70 -6.71
N ASP A 25 8.60 -15.77 -7.53
CA ASP A 25 8.19 -14.69 -8.41
C ASP A 25 7.59 -13.53 -7.61
N VAL A 26 7.91 -12.30 -8.00
CA VAL A 26 7.46 -11.08 -7.34
C VAL A 26 6.58 -10.24 -8.25
N VAL A 27 5.46 -9.76 -7.72
CA VAL A 27 4.60 -8.78 -8.38
C VAL A 27 4.68 -7.45 -7.63
N LEU A 28 5.27 -6.44 -8.27
CA LEU A 28 5.43 -5.11 -7.71
C LEU A 28 4.17 -4.28 -7.95
N LEU A 29 3.55 -3.80 -6.86
CA LEU A 29 2.29 -3.03 -6.91
C LEU A 29 2.53 -1.51 -6.93
N GLY A 30 3.75 -1.07 -6.56
CA GLY A 30 4.04 0.34 -6.33
C GLY A 30 3.37 0.90 -5.07
N PRO A 31 3.23 2.24 -4.96
CA PRO A 31 2.55 2.87 -3.84
C PRO A 31 1.04 2.59 -3.88
N VAL A 32 0.58 1.76 -2.94
CA VAL A 32 -0.85 1.42 -2.74
C VAL A 32 -1.13 1.24 -1.25
N PRO A 33 -2.34 1.56 -0.77
CA PRO A 33 -2.71 1.38 0.63
C PRO A 33 -2.58 -0.08 1.11
N THR A 34 -2.30 -0.27 2.39
CA THR A 34 -2.20 -1.60 3.02
C THR A 34 -3.36 -2.53 2.66
N PRO A 35 -4.64 -2.11 2.74
CA PRO A 35 -5.75 -2.97 2.36
C PRO A 35 -5.78 -3.30 0.86
N ALA A 36 -5.19 -2.50 -0.01
CA ALA A 36 -5.04 -2.84 -1.43
C ALA A 36 -4.09 -4.03 -1.61
N VAL A 37 -3.00 -4.10 -0.83
CA VAL A 37 -2.09 -5.27 -0.87
C VAL A 37 -2.84 -6.53 -0.43
N ALA A 38 -3.59 -6.48 0.67
CA ALA A 38 -4.39 -7.59 1.15
C ALA A 38 -5.42 -8.07 0.10
N TYR A 39 -6.14 -7.13 -0.52
CA TYR A 39 -7.10 -7.42 -1.58
C TYR A 39 -6.42 -8.04 -2.81
N LEU A 40 -5.34 -7.42 -3.30
CA LEU A 40 -4.65 -7.85 -4.52
C LEU A 40 -3.93 -9.19 -4.32
N THR A 41 -3.43 -9.48 -3.12
CA THR A 41 -2.86 -10.80 -2.79
C THR A 41 -3.89 -11.90 -3.08
N ARG A 42 -5.12 -11.73 -2.60
CA ARG A 42 -6.22 -12.67 -2.86
C ARG A 42 -6.67 -12.65 -4.33
N ALA A 43 -6.88 -11.47 -4.91
CA ALA A 43 -7.39 -11.32 -6.27
C ALA A 43 -6.43 -11.90 -7.33
N LEU A 44 -5.13 -11.79 -7.11
CA LEU A 44 -4.08 -12.32 -7.99
C LEU A 44 -3.72 -13.77 -7.65
N ARG A 45 -4.34 -14.37 -6.62
CA ARG A 45 -4.01 -15.71 -6.11
C ARG A 45 -2.52 -15.85 -5.76
N ALA A 46 -1.92 -14.79 -5.21
CA ALA A 46 -0.55 -14.83 -4.73
C ALA A 46 -0.47 -15.64 -3.42
N SER A 47 0.65 -16.30 -3.19
CA SER A 47 0.88 -17.10 -1.98
C SER A 47 1.09 -16.23 -0.74
N LEU A 48 1.62 -15.01 -0.93
CA LEU A 48 1.98 -14.07 0.12
C LEU A 48 1.80 -12.64 -0.38
N GLY A 49 1.34 -11.75 0.49
CA GLY A 49 1.36 -10.31 0.28
C GLY A 49 2.34 -9.64 1.23
N VAL A 50 3.05 -8.63 0.75
CA VAL A 50 3.98 -7.84 1.55
C VAL A 50 3.69 -6.36 1.37
N VAL A 51 3.59 -5.62 2.47
CA VAL A 51 3.50 -4.16 2.45
C VAL A 51 4.64 -3.55 3.25
N ILE A 52 5.27 -2.54 2.67
CA ILE A 52 6.34 -1.75 3.28
C ILE A 52 5.73 -0.42 3.72
N SER A 53 5.47 -0.27 5.00
CA SER A 53 4.84 0.92 5.58
C SER A 53 4.93 0.94 7.10
N ALA A 54 5.16 2.10 7.69
CA ALA A 54 5.06 2.36 9.12
C ALA A 54 3.79 3.17 9.49
N SER A 55 2.71 3.06 8.68
CA SER A 55 1.42 3.69 8.97
C SER A 55 1.53 5.23 9.17
N HIS A 56 1.09 5.73 10.32
CA HIS A 56 1.04 7.17 10.66
C HIS A 56 2.36 7.73 11.23
N ASN A 57 3.40 6.92 11.31
CA ASN A 57 4.71 7.38 11.77
C ASN A 57 5.35 8.38 10.79
N PRO A 58 6.31 9.21 11.23
CA PRO A 58 7.06 10.10 10.35
C PRO A 58 7.90 9.31 9.34
N PHE A 59 8.36 9.98 8.29
CA PHE A 59 9.01 9.33 7.15
C PHE A 59 10.28 8.51 7.47
N PRO A 60 11.10 8.82 8.50
CA PRO A 60 12.29 8.02 8.79
C PRO A 60 11.98 6.59 9.24
N ASP A 61 10.81 6.41 9.87
CA ASP A 61 10.36 5.08 10.28
C ASP A 61 9.84 4.30 9.08
N ASN A 62 10.05 3.00 9.07
CA ASN A 62 9.42 2.08 8.12
C ASN A 62 9.18 0.72 8.78
N GLY A 63 8.42 -0.13 8.12
CA GLY A 63 8.10 -1.46 8.62
C GLY A 63 7.64 -2.38 7.50
N ILE A 64 7.64 -3.67 7.77
CA ILE A 64 7.21 -4.70 6.82
C ILE A 64 6.10 -5.50 7.48
N LYS A 65 5.00 -5.71 6.75
CA LYS A 65 3.86 -6.53 7.18
C LYS A 65 3.56 -7.57 6.12
N PHE A 66 3.19 -8.75 6.58
CA PHE A 66 2.89 -9.90 5.72
C PHE A 66 1.41 -10.24 5.75
N PHE A 67 0.89 -10.66 4.60
CA PHE A 67 -0.48 -11.14 4.42
C PHE A 67 -0.47 -12.54 3.82
N SER A 68 -1.30 -13.42 4.34
CA SER A 68 -1.52 -14.75 3.78
C SER A 68 -2.17 -14.68 2.39
N ALA A 69 -2.23 -15.79 1.68
CA ALA A 69 -2.93 -15.92 0.41
C ALA A 69 -4.42 -15.49 0.46
N HIS A 70 -5.01 -15.48 1.66
CA HIS A 70 -6.39 -15.02 1.89
C HIS A 70 -6.49 -13.51 2.14
N GLY A 71 -5.38 -12.77 2.14
CA GLY A 71 -5.34 -11.34 2.43
C GLY A 71 -5.50 -11.02 3.92
N ALA A 72 -5.34 -11.98 4.81
CA ALA A 72 -5.33 -11.79 6.26
C ALA A 72 -3.91 -11.60 6.78
N LYS A 73 -3.73 -10.80 7.85
CA LYS A 73 -2.44 -10.70 8.55
C LYS A 73 -1.95 -12.09 8.93
N LEU A 74 -0.66 -12.36 8.78
CA LEU A 74 -0.09 -13.62 9.24
C LEU A 74 -0.18 -13.74 10.78
N PRO A 75 -0.37 -14.95 11.31
CA PRO A 75 -0.26 -15.22 12.74
C PRO A 75 1.14 -14.86 13.27
N ASP A 76 1.22 -14.45 14.53
CA ASP A 76 2.47 -14.04 15.17
C ASP A 76 3.55 -15.14 15.17
N ASP A 77 3.15 -16.42 15.13
CA ASP A 77 4.09 -17.54 14.99
C ASP A 77 4.90 -17.50 13.69
N TRP A 78 4.27 -17.04 12.60
CA TRP A 78 4.95 -16.84 11.32
C TRP A 78 5.91 -15.67 11.37
N GLU A 79 5.52 -14.57 12.02
CA GLU A 79 6.40 -13.41 12.21
C GLU A 79 7.64 -13.81 13.01
N ARG A 80 7.48 -14.57 14.09
CA ARG A 80 8.61 -15.14 14.87
C ARG A 80 9.49 -16.09 14.06
N ALA A 81 8.90 -16.90 13.18
CA ALA A 81 9.67 -17.79 12.31
C ALA A 81 10.51 -17.00 11.28
N VAL A 82 9.98 -15.90 10.74
CA VAL A 82 10.74 -15.00 9.85
C VAL A 82 11.89 -14.34 10.61
N GLU A 83 11.65 -13.83 11.82
CA GLU A 83 12.70 -13.24 12.67
C GLU A 83 13.81 -14.25 12.99
N ALA A 84 13.45 -15.48 13.35
CA ALA A 84 14.43 -16.53 13.61
C ALA A 84 15.22 -16.93 12.36
N ALA A 85 14.63 -16.83 11.17
CA ALA A 85 15.32 -17.11 9.91
C ALA A 85 16.39 -16.07 9.56
N LEU A 86 16.30 -14.84 10.08
CA LEU A 86 17.31 -13.80 9.87
C LEU A 86 18.68 -14.15 10.47
N GLU A 87 18.70 -15.02 11.48
CA GLU A 87 19.92 -15.52 12.11
C GLU A 87 20.60 -16.66 11.30
N GLN A 88 19.95 -17.14 10.24
CA GLN A 88 20.45 -18.25 9.43
C GLN A 88 21.18 -17.72 8.19
N ALA A 89 22.16 -18.48 7.71
CA ALA A 89 22.82 -18.16 6.45
C ALA A 89 21.80 -18.23 5.30
N PRO A 90 21.76 -17.21 4.41
CA PRO A 90 20.86 -17.25 3.28
C PRO A 90 21.19 -18.42 2.34
N ALA A 91 20.12 -19.05 1.82
CA ALA A 91 20.22 -20.10 0.82
C ALA A 91 19.61 -19.60 -0.50
N TRP A 92 20.28 -19.90 -1.60
CA TRP A 92 19.82 -19.54 -2.95
C TRP A 92 19.52 -20.79 -3.76
N VAL A 93 18.61 -20.63 -4.70
CA VAL A 93 18.35 -21.68 -5.70
C VAL A 93 19.36 -21.58 -6.86
N ASP A 94 19.46 -22.64 -7.67
CA ASP A 94 20.25 -22.61 -8.90
C ASP A 94 19.72 -21.55 -9.87
N SER A 95 20.59 -21.01 -10.72
CA SER A 95 20.28 -19.92 -11.67
C SER A 95 19.07 -20.21 -12.56
N ALA A 96 18.83 -21.48 -12.90
CA ALA A 96 17.66 -21.88 -13.70
C ALA A 96 16.31 -21.76 -12.94
N ASN A 97 16.37 -21.70 -11.63
CA ASN A 97 15.21 -21.68 -10.73
C ASN A 97 14.98 -20.32 -10.06
N LEU A 98 15.74 -19.28 -10.42
CA LEU A 98 15.54 -17.93 -9.89
C LEU A 98 14.14 -17.41 -10.24
N GLY A 99 13.53 -16.75 -9.28
CA GLY A 99 12.26 -16.04 -9.48
C GLY A 99 12.42 -14.81 -10.37
N LYS A 100 11.29 -14.31 -10.87
CA LYS A 100 11.23 -13.13 -11.73
C LYS A 100 10.33 -12.07 -11.09
N ALA A 101 10.71 -10.81 -11.27
CA ALA A 101 9.87 -9.70 -10.87
C ALA A 101 9.13 -9.09 -12.08
N ARG A 102 7.91 -8.66 -11.86
CA ARG A 102 7.13 -7.88 -12.81
C ARG A 102 6.34 -6.79 -12.10
N ARG A 103 6.08 -5.69 -12.76
CA ARG A 103 5.20 -4.64 -12.25
C ARG A 103 3.76 -4.90 -12.68
N LEU A 104 2.81 -4.58 -11.78
CA LEU A 104 1.38 -4.54 -12.08
C LEU A 104 0.97 -3.08 -12.22
N ASP A 105 0.88 -2.61 -13.45
CA ASP A 105 0.65 -1.18 -13.73
C ASP A 105 -0.78 -0.73 -13.38
N ASP A 106 -1.74 -1.65 -13.38
CA ASP A 106 -3.16 -1.40 -13.08
C ASP A 106 -3.55 -1.69 -11.61
N ALA A 107 -2.58 -1.88 -10.70
CA ALA A 107 -2.84 -2.21 -9.30
C ALA A 107 -3.79 -1.21 -8.62
N ALA A 108 -3.56 0.08 -8.82
CA ALA A 108 -4.39 1.15 -8.27
C ALA A 108 -5.81 1.11 -8.83
N GLY A 109 -5.95 0.95 -10.15
CA GLY A 109 -7.26 0.86 -10.81
C GLY A 109 -8.09 -0.32 -10.30
N ARG A 110 -7.49 -1.49 -10.16
CA ARG A 110 -8.16 -2.67 -9.58
C ARG A 110 -8.68 -2.41 -8.17
N TYR A 111 -7.91 -1.72 -7.35
CA TYR A 111 -8.32 -1.41 -5.99
C TYR A 111 -9.40 -0.31 -5.95
N ILE A 112 -9.33 0.69 -6.83
CA ILE A 112 -10.40 1.70 -7.00
C ILE A 112 -11.72 1.01 -7.35
N GLU A 113 -11.74 0.11 -8.34
CA GLU A 113 -12.94 -0.64 -8.71
C GLU A 113 -13.47 -1.50 -7.55
N PHE A 114 -12.57 -2.14 -6.81
CA PHE A 114 -12.96 -2.88 -5.60
C PHE A 114 -13.61 -1.96 -4.56
N CYS A 115 -13.04 -0.81 -4.26
CA CYS A 115 -13.62 0.15 -3.30
C CYS A 115 -15.01 0.60 -3.76
N LYS A 116 -15.17 0.95 -5.03
CA LYS A 116 -16.46 1.34 -5.61
C LYS A 116 -17.51 0.22 -5.53
N SER A 117 -17.08 -1.04 -5.73
CA SER A 117 -17.98 -2.18 -5.66
C SER A 117 -18.56 -2.46 -4.27
N THR A 118 -17.95 -1.89 -3.21
CA THR A 118 -18.49 -1.96 -1.84
C THR A 118 -19.51 -0.87 -1.52
N PHE A 119 -19.68 0.10 -2.42
CA PHE A 119 -20.68 1.15 -2.29
C PHE A 119 -21.98 0.68 -2.92
N ASP A 120 -23.12 0.97 -2.26
CA ASP A 120 -24.43 0.56 -2.74
C ASP A 120 -24.75 1.25 -4.08
N ASN A 121 -25.11 0.46 -5.09
CA ASN A 121 -25.41 0.96 -6.43
C ASN A 121 -26.65 1.88 -6.51
N GLU A 122 -27.52 1.85 -5.50
CA GLU A 122 -28.68 2.75 -5.42
C GLU A 122 -28.31 4.11 -4.81
N LEU A 123 -27.11 4.24 -4.25
CA LEU A 123 -26.59 5.48 -3.67
C LEU A 123 -25.68 6.23 -4.64
N THR A 124 -25.56 7.52 -4.43
CA THR A 124 -24.62 8.37 -5.18
C THR A 124 -24.05 9.45 -4.27
N LEU A 125 -22.81 9.83 -4.50
CA LEU A 125 -22.19 10.98 -3.85
C LEU A 125 -22.38 12.29 -4.65
N LYS A 126 -23.21 12.26 -5.69
CA LYS A 126 -23.49 13.44 -6.53
C LYS A 126 -24.11 14.55 -5.70
N GLY A 127 -23.53 15.75 -5.82
CA GLY A 127 -23.94 16.92 -5.04
C GLY A 127 -23.25 17.07 -3.67
N LEU A 128 -22.41 16.11 -3.28
CA LEU A 128 -21.56 16.24 -2.11
C LEU A 128 -20.19 16.81 -2.48
N LYS A 129 -19.69 17.75 -1.69
CA LYS A 129 -18.31 18.22 -1.71
C LYS A 129 -17.54 17.52 -0.60
N ILE A 130 -16.52 16.75 -0.95
CA ILE A 130 -15.74 15.93 -0.01
C ILE A 130 -14.31 16.41 0.02
N VAL A 131 -13.79 16.73 1.21
CA VAL A 131 -12.38 17.02 1.42
C VAL A 131 -11.68 15.70 1.82
N VAL A 132 -10.62 15.33 1.10
CA VAL A 132 -9.85 14.12 1.35
C VAL A 132 -8.42 14.50 1.67
N ASP A 133 -7.97 14.13 2.86
CA ASP A 133 -6.57 14.23 3.25
C ASP A 133 -5.90 12.86 3.13
N ALA A 134 -4.99 12.72 2.17
CA ALA A 134 -4.26 11.47 1.95
C ALA A 134 -2.90 11.42 2.67
N ALA A 135 -2.60 12.39 3.54
CA ALA A 135 -1.38 12.43 4.37
C ALA A 135 -0.07 12.30 3.59
N HIS A 136 -0.02 12.66 2.31
CA HIS A 136 1.06 12.35 1.37
C HIS A 136 1.42 10.84 1.34
N GLY A 137 0.48 9.99 1.79
CA GLY A 137 0.64 8.54 1.90
C GLY A 137 0.15 7.78 0.68
N ALA A 138 0.10 6.46 0.79
CA ALA A 138 -0.18 5.53 -0.31
C ALA A 138 -1.55 5.71 -0.98
N ALA A 139 -2.51 6.35 -0.32
CA ALA A 139 -3.84 6.64 -0.86
C ALA A 139 -3.91 7.92 -1.71
N TYR A 140 -2.81 8.67 -1.87
CA TYR A 140 -2.77 10.01 -2.47
C TYR A 140 -3.42 10.11 -3.86
N HIS A 141 -3.32 9.08 -4.67
CA HIS A 141 -3.89 9.03 -6.03
C HIS A 141 -5.11 8.10 -6.14
N ILE A 142 -5.42 7.35 -5.09
CA ILE A 142 -6.53 6.37 -5.06
C ILE A 142 -7.77 7.00 -4.42
N ALA A 143 -7.65 7.51 -3.20
CA ALA A 143 -8.81 8.00 -2.45
C ALA A 143 -9.57 9.13 -3.16
N PRO A 144 -8.91 10.16 -3.73
CA PRO A 144 -9.63 11.18 -4.49
C PRO A 144 -10.40 10.61 -5.70
N LYS A 145 -9.83 9.63 -6.39
CA LYS A 145 -10.48 8.99 -7.55
C LYS A 145 -11.70 8.19 -7.16
N VAL A 146 -11.63 7.42 -6.07
CA VAL A 146 -12.79 6.64 -5.59
C VAL A 146 -14.00 7.55 -5.36
N PHE A 147 -13.83 8.64 -4.61
CA PHE A 147 -14.93 9.56 -4.31
C PHE A 147 -15.41 10.32 -5.55
N HIS A 148 -14.47 10.73 -6.41
CA HIS A 148 -14.81 11.39 -7.68
C HIS A 148 -15.63 10.47 -8.60
N GLU A 149 -15.24 9.24 -8.76
CA GLU A 149 -15.93 8.26 -9.62
C GLU A 149 -17.29 7.83 -9.05
N LEU A 150 -17.51 7.97 -7.74
CA LEU A 150 -18.82 7.83 -7.09
C LEU A 150 -19.70 9.08 -7.20
N GLY A 151 -19.20 10.16 -7.84
CA GLY A 151 -19.96 11.35 -8.18
C GLY A 151 -19.71 12.57 -7.30
N ALA A 152 -18.82 12.52 -6.32
CA ALA A 152 -18.51 13.64 -5.46
C ALA A 152 -17.68 14.73 -6.16
N GLU A 153 -17.86 15.99 -5.76
CA GLU A 153 -16.85 17.05 -5.92
C GLU A 153 -15.75 16.84 -4.89
N VAL A 154 -14.52 16.64 -5.31
CA VAL A 154 -13.41 16.27 -4.42
C VAL A 154 -12.41 17.41 -4.29
N VAL A 155 -12.13 17.82 -3.06
CA VAL A 155 -10.99 18.67 -2.70
C VAL A 155 -9.93 17.77 -2.05
N ALA A 156 -8.81 17.56 -2.74
CA ALA A 156 -7.76 16.67 -2.28
C ALA A 156 -6.61 17.46 -1.66
N ILE A 157 -6.23 17.13 -0.44
CA ILE A 157 -5.06 17.65 0.27
C ILE A 157 -4.14 16.49 0.68
N GLY A 158 -2.87 16.80 1.00
CA GLY A 158 -1.92 15.74 1.33
C GLY A 158 -1.69 14.75 0.17
N CYS A 159 -1.74 15.21 -1.10
CA CYS A 159 -1.68 14.36 -2.28
C CYS A 159 -0.43 14.58 -3.16
N SER A 160 0.61 15.20 -2.64
CA SER A 160 1.88 15.48 -3.37
C SER A 160 3.07 14.88 -2.61
N PRO A 161 3.21 13.54 -2.58
CA PRO A 161 4.30 12.90 -1.86
C PRO A 161 5.65 13.17 -2.52
N ASP A 162 6.67 13.45 -1.71
CA ASP A 162 8.07 13.65 -2.14
C ASP A 162 9.04 12.61 -1.55
N GLY A 163 8.51 11.65 -0.79
CA GLY A 163 9.27 10.61 -0.12
C GLY A 163 9.65 10.93 1.33
N LEU A 164 9.57 12.20 1.74
CA LEU A 164 10.00 12.70 3.05
C LEU A 164 8.86 13.36 3.84
N ASN A 165 7.73 13.62 3.20
CA ASN A 165 6.64 14.42 3.75
C ASN A 165 5.40 13.62 4.17
N ILE A 166 5.44 12.28 4.16
CA ILE A 166 4.32 11.46 4.65
C ILE A 166 3.97 11.81 6.10
N ASN A 167 2.67 12.06 6.37
CA ASN A 167 2.13 12.44 7.69
C ASN A 167 2.70 13.76 8.27
N HIS A 168 3.42 14.56 7.48
CA HIS A 168 3.98 15.82 7.95
C HIS A 168 2.94 16.93 7.85
N GLU A 169 2.47 17.42 9.00
CA GLU A 169 1.44 18.47 9.15
C GLU A 169 0.10 18.20 8.43
N VAL A 170 -0.15 16.94 8.06
CA VAL A 170 -1.36 16.47 7.39
C VAL A 170 -1.75 15.08 7.94
N GLY A 171 -2.94 14.60 7.57
CA GLY A 171 -3.41 13.27 7.93
C GLY A 171 -4.01 13.17 9.32
N ALA A 172 -4.28 11.95 9.75
CA ALA A 172 -5.07 11.65 10.96
C ALA A 172 -4.43 12.14 12.27
N THR A 173 -3.10 12.30 12.31
CA THR A 173 -2.37 12.82 13.47
C THR A 173 -2.23 14.34 13.47
N HIS A 174 -2.54 15.00 12.35
CA HIS A 174 -2.50 16.46 12.19
C HIS A 174 -3.73 16.96 11.42
N PRO A 175 -4.94 16.90 12.02
CA PRO A 175 -6.21 17.13 11.31
C PRO A 175 -6.47 18.60 10.98
N GLN A 176 -5.64 19.54 11.41
CA GLN A 176 -5.89 20.98 11.25
C GLN A 176 -6.00 21.37 9.77
N ALA A 177 -5.12 20.85 8.91
CA ALA A 177 -5.17 21.12 7.47
C ALA A 177 -6.52 20.70 6.85
N LEU A 178 -7.06 19.54 7.27
CA LEU A 178 -8.38 19.09 6.83
C LEU A 178 -9.48 20.00 7.33
N VAL A 179 -9.44 20.40 8.59
CA VAL A 179 -10.44 21.33 9.19
C VAL A 179 -10.47 22.66 8.44
N ASP A 180 -9.30 23.22 8.13
CA ASP A 180 -9.18 24.50 7.42
C ASP A 180 -9.70 24.37 5.98
N ALA A 181 -9.38 23.27 5.29
CA ALA A 181 -9.87 23.01 3.94
C ALA A 181 -11.40 22.79 3.87
N VAL A 182 -12.02 22.26 4.93
CA VAL A 182 -13.49 22.11 5.02
C VAL A 182 -14.18 23.45 5.24
N ARG A 183 -13.52 24.38 5.93
CA ARG A 183 -14.06 25.72 6.24
C ARG A 183 -13.91 26.73 5.10
N ALA A 184 -13.02 26.46 4.16
CA ALA A 184 -12.78 27.30 2.99
C ALA A 184 -13.82 27.09 1.89
#